data_242aaee5756b83dc225bc60e5f3a712b
#
_entry.id   242aaee5756b83dc225bc60e5f3a712b
#
_cell.length_a   1.000
_cell.length_b   1.000
_cell.length_c   1.000
_cell.angle_alpha   90.00
_cell.angle_beta   90.00
_cell.angle_gamma   90.00
#
_symmetry.space_group_name_H-M   'P 1'
#
loop_
_entity.id
_entity.type
_entity.pdbx_description
1 polymer ?
#
loop_
_entity_poly.entity_id
_entity_poly.type
_entity_poly.pdbx_seq_one_letter_code
_entity_poly.pdbx_strand_id
1 'polypeptide(L)'
;MEEDLETWNNKRNFGATKTKNTEKRGTMRRIRLLIVLLALMSLRVNAQDMAHYKRIVKELSSARYQGRGYARGGANRAGRFLEKEYARAGADEVTRQPFTLDVQTFAGKMEMVADGKKLRPGVDFSMREYSPGVRGEFPVYHVDTLHFDGERMLADLAKPENQGCLVACDFWFTYRHRDVFSRLQKEGECPNAGLIYLWPSPIKFFKAYAHRVVDKPIVWVTPEAIEGVRRVRLNVDARFLKDYECFNVIAKIAGERHDSCYVFTAHYDHVGNLGRRVFYAGANDNASGTAALVTLAAYYAQHRPPFDMYFLAFSGEDANLRGSTYFVEHPIVPLRQIRYLFNIDMIGDNNPVQYCEVSDEGAAGLALFEQINSEKHYFKALRRGDLAANSDHYPFAKRHVPCIFLENESGDAFQYYHTIFDDWQHAVTDSYEPVFRLVRDFVERY
;
A
#
# COMPACT_ATOMS: atom_id res chain seq x y z
N MET A 1 39.19 -42.04 75.39
CA MET A 1 39.67 -40.78 74.71
C MET A 1 39.82 -40.95 73.21
N GLU A 2 39.91 -42.15 72.64
CA GLU A 2 40.00 -42.38 71.20
C GLU A 2 38.61 -42.41 70.48
N GLU A 3 37.55 -42.83 71.13
CA GLU A 3 36.20 -42.87 70.54
C GLU A 3 35.59 -41.49 70.32
N ASP A 4 35.95 -40.48 71.05
CA ASP A 4 35.42 -39.12 70.86
C ASP A 4 36.07 -38.33 69.72
N LEU A 5 37.24 -38.72 69.23
CA LEU A 5 37.93 -38.09 68.10
C LEU A 5 37.45 -38.58 66.78
N GLU A 6 37.03 -39.84 66.65
CA GLU A 6 36.44 -40.37 65.37
C GLU A 6 35.04 -39.80 65.09
N THR A 7 34.22 -39.63 66.13
CA THR A 7 32.88 -39.03 65.98
C THR A 7 32.94 -37.53 65.63
N TRP A 8 33.97 -36.79 66.06
CA TRP A 8 34.16 -35.38 65.78
C TRP A 8 34.67 -35.17 64.33
N ASN A 9 35.55 -35.99 63.80
CA ASN A 9 36.06 -35.97 62.45
C ASN A 9 34.96 -36.38 61.43
N ASN A 10 34.11 -37.36 61.76
CA ASN A 10 33.01 -37.76 60.90
C ASN A 10 31.93 -36.67 60.75
N LYS A 11 31.60 -35.90 61.79
CA LYS A 11 30.65 -34.78 61.73
C LYS A 11 31.20 -33.60 60.95
N ARG A 12 32.50 -33.31 60.93
CA ARG A 12 33.10 -32.26 60.08
C ARG A 12 33.10 -32.63 58.58
N ASN A 13 33.36 -33.86 58.22
CA ASN A 13 33.39 -34.33 56.89
C ASN A 13 31.94 -34.41 56.25
N PHE A 14 30.91 -34.71 57.06
CA PHE A 14 29.50 -34.68 56.57
C PHE A 14 28.96 -33.28 56.42
N GLY A 15 29.39 -32.29 57.17
CA GLY A 15 29.05 -30.88 57.06
C GLY A 15 29.68 -30.27 55.80
N ALA A 16 30.95 -30.54 55.51
CA ALA A 16 31.70 -30.01 54.39
C ALA A 16 31.21 -30.57 52.99
N THR A 17 30.75 -31.84 53.02
CA THR A 17 30.19 -32.46 51.77
C THR A 17 28.77 -31.97 51.48
N LYS A 18 27.94 -31.66 52.49
CA LYS A 18 26.58 -31.10 52.27
C LYS A 18 26.63 -29.66 51.77
N THR A 19 27.53 -28.81 52.28
CA THR A 19 27.70 -27.43 51.83
C THR A 19 28.24 -27.37 50.40
N LYS A 20 29.25 -28.16 50.03
CA LYS A 20 29.76 -28.23 48.65
C LYS A 20 28.71 -28.73 47.62
N ASN A 21 27.83 -29.64 48.04
CA ASN A 21 26.75 -30.13 47.15
C ASN A 21 25.60 -29.12 46.99
N THR A 22 25.28 -28.32 48.00
CA THR A 22 24.30 -27.23 47.91
C THR A 22 24.83 -26.07 47.09
N GLU A 23 26.09 -25.68 47.19
CA GLU A 23 26.71 -24.68 46.32
C GLU A 23 26.79 -25.13 44.88
N LYS A 24 27.20 -26.36 44.58
CA LYS A 24 27.18 -26.92 43.21
C LYS A 24 25.79 -26.97 42.63
N ARG A 25 24.74 -27.32 43.37
CA ARG A 25 23.35 -27.31 42.93
C ARG A 25 22.85 -25.88 42.68
N GLY A 26 23.22 -24.91 43.51
CA GLY A 26 22.91 -23.49 43.31
C GLY A 26 23.57 -22.92 42.06
N THR A 27 24.85 -23.24 41.83
CA THR A 27 25.59 -22.79 40.62
C THR A 27 25.02 -23.42 39.35
N MET A 28 24.71 -24.73 39.32
CA MET A 28 24.07 -25.38 38.18
C MET A 28 22.67 -24.83 37.90
N ARG A 29 21.89 -24.45 38.91
CA ARG A 29 20.58 -23.84 38.75
C ARG A 29 20.70 -22.43 38.14
N ARG A 30 21.69 -21.64 38.56
CA ARG A 30 22.00 -20.32 37.98
C ARG A 30 22.48 -20.43 36.54
N ILE A 31 23.34 -21.40 36.22
CA ILE A 31 23.81 -21.66 34.85
C ILE A 31 22.63 -22.10 33.93
N ARG A 32 21.76 -23.00 34.41
CA ARG A 32 20.55 -23.39 33.66
C ARG A 32 19.60 -22.23 33.47
N LEU A 33 19.42 -21.37 34.44
CA LEU A 33 18.59 -20.15 34.31
C LEU A 33 19.20 -19.18 33.31
N LEU A 34 20.53 -19.02 33.31
CA LEU A 34 21.25 -18.17 32.36
C LEU A 34 21.16 -18.71 30.92
N ILE A 35 21.29 -20.04 30.74
CA ILE A 35 21.13 -20.71 29.44
C ILE A 35 19.71 -20.58 28.96
N VAL A 36 18.69 -20.72 29.80
CA VAL A 36 17.28 -20.51 29.43
C VAL A 36 17.00 -19.04 29.08
N LEU A 37 17.58 -18.11 29.84
CA LEU A 37 17.48 -16.67 29.55
C LEU A 37 18.20 -16.31 28.23
N LEU A 38 19.38 -16.86 27.98
CA LEU A 38 20.11 -16.70 26.74
C LEU A 38 19.37 -17.34 25.54
N ALA A 39 18.78 -18.52 25.75
CA ALA A 39 17.93 -19.18 24.72
C ALA A 39 16.64 -18.40 24.49
N LEU A 40 16.00 -17.81 25.49
CA LEU A 40 14.85 -16.94 25.36
C LEU A 40 15.20 -15.59 24.71
N MET A 41 16.40 -15.07 24.96
CA MET A 41 16.92 -13.89 24.25
C MET A 41 17.24 -14.22 22.79
N SER A 42 17.87 -15.36 22.50
CA SER A 42 18.15 -15.77 21.12
C SER A 42 16.88 -16.08 20.31
N LEU A 43 15.81 -16.54 20.94
CA LEU A 43 14.50 -16.71 20.31
C LEU A 43 13.82 -15.37 19.97
N ARG A 44 14.09 -14.29 20.72
CA ARG A 44 13.59 -12.94 20.42
C ARG A 44 14.40 -12.23 19.32
N VAL A 45 15.65 -12.58 19.12
CA VAL A 45 16.57 -11.93 18.18
C VAL A 45 16.21 -12.24 16.70
N ASN A 46 15.51 -13.34 16.44
CA ASN A 46 15.12 -13.77 15.08
C ASN A 46 13.62 -13.57 14.76
N ALA A 47 12.85 -12.94 15.63
CA ALA A 47 11.43 -12.70 15.41
C ALA A 47 11.19 -11.28 14.92
N GLN A 48 10.37 -11.15 13.88
CA GLN A 48 9.86 -9.86 13.42
C GLN A 48 9.08 -9.16 14.53
N ASP A 49 9.29 -7.85 14.72
CA ASP A 49 8.49 -7.05 15.66
C ASP A 49 7.11 -6.72 15.07
N MET A 50 6.19 -7.67 15.21
CA MET A 50 4.81 -7.53 14.74
C MET A 50 4.06 -6.40 15.46
N ALA A 51 4.41 -6.06 16.69
CA ALA A 51 3.80 -4.93 17.40
C ALA A 51 4.20 -3.60 16.75
N HIS A 52 5.46 -3.48 16.35
CA HIS A 52 5.97 -2.32 15.62
C HIS A 52 5.28 -2.19 14.24
N TYR A 53 5.19 -3.29 13.49
CA TYR A 53 4.49 -3.33 12.20
C TYR A 53 3.04 -2.86 12.34
N LYS A 54 2.27 -3.49 13.22
CA LYS A 54 0.86 -3.16 13.48
C LYS A 54 0.66 -1.70 13.88
N ARG A 55 1.58 -1.16 14.70
CA ARG A 55 1.55 0.26 15.10
C ARG A 55 1.71 1.19 13.90
N ILE A 56 2.62 0.89 12.96
CA ILE A 56 2.85 1.72 11.79
C ILE A 56 1.65 1.67 10.84
N VAL A 57 1.11 0.48 10.54
CA VAL A 57 -0.10 0.35 9.70
C VAL A 57 -1.26 1.17 10.29
N LYS A 58 -1.53 1.00 11.59
CA LYS A 58 -2.59 1.73 12.29
C LYS A 58 -2.38 3.24 12.28
N GLU A 59 -1.15 3.70 12.46
CA GLU A 59 -0.82 5.13 12.44
C GLU A 59 -1.02 5.70 11.03
N LEU A 60 -0.45 5.08 9.99
CA LEU A 60 -0.54 5.55 8.61
C LEU A 60 -1.97 5.56 8.06
N SER A 61 -2.81 4.60 8.46
CA SER A 61 -4.24 4.55 8.08
C SER A 61 -5.14 5.44 8.93
N SER A 62 -4.58 6.19 9.90
CA SER A 62 -5.37 7.06 10.77
C SER A 62 -5.84 8.35 10.06
N ALA A 63 -6.91 8.96 10.61
CA ALA A 63 -7.45 10.24 10.15
C ALA A 63 -6.42 11.39 10.12
N ARG A 64 -5.32 11.28 10.89
CA ARG A 64 -4.22 12.26 10.92
C ARG A 64 -3.62 12.51 9.55
N TYR A 65 -3.52 11.48 8.73
CA TYR A 65 -2.91 11.53 7.40
C TYR A 65 -3.92 11.77 6.28
N GLN A 66 -5.21 11.85 6.60
CA GLN A 66 -6.26 12.21 5.63
C GLN A 66 -6.19 11.40 4.34
N GLY A 67 -6.01 10.07 4.50
CA GLY A 67 -5.86 9.16 3.37
C GLY A 67 -4.56 9.33 2.58
N ARG A 68 -3.53 9.86 3.20
CA ARG A 68 -2.19 10.08 2.62
C ARG A 68 -2.18 10.75 1.24
N GLY A 69 -3.27 11.50 0.94
CA GLY A 69 -3.42 12.24 -0.31
C GLY A 69 -2.80 13.64 -0.28
N TYR A 70 -2.95 14.36 -1.38
CA TYR A 70 -2.22 15.61 -1.64
C TYR A 70 -2.94 16.86 -1.15
N ALA A 71 -4.26 16.93 -1.30
CA ALA A 71 -5.07 18.13 -1.05
C ALA A 71 -4.88 18.79 0.31
N ARG A 72 -4.60 18.00 1.34
CA ARG A 72 -4.37 18.46 2.72
C ARG A 72 -2.99 18.11 3.23
N GLY A 73 -2.06 17.82 2.34
CA GLY A 73 -0.68 17.46 2.67
C GLY A 73 -0.55 16.16 3.47
N GLY A 74 -1.48 15.23 3.30
CA GLY A 74 -1.47 13.93 3.96
C GLY A 74 -0.24 13.12 3.62
N ALA A 75 0.08 13.00 2.33
CA ALA A 75 1.28 12.34 1.82
C ALA A 75 2.56 12.91 2.46
N ASN A 76 2.74 14.24 2.42
CA ASN A 76 3.92 14.87 2.99
C ASN A 76 4.02 14.70 4.53
N ARG A 77 2.87 14.58 5.25
CA ARG A 77 2.90 14.24 6.68
C ARG A 77 3.31 12.79 6.91
N ALA A 78 2.84 11.87 6.08
CA ALA A 78 3.23 10.46 6.12
C ALA A 78 4.73 10.30 5.84
N GLY A 79 5.26 10.95 4.80
CA GLY A 79 6.68 10.95 4.50
C GLY A 79 7.53 11.45 5.69
N ARG A 80 7.16 12.58 6.33
CA ARG A 80 7.83 13.07 7.55
C ARG A 80 7.71 12.14 8.76
N PHE A 81 6.66 11.35 8.84
CA PHE A 81 6.54 10.30 9.85
C PHE A 81 7.52 9.17 9.56
N LEU A 82 7.60 8.72 8.30
CA LEU A 82 8.50 7.63 7.89
C LEU A 82 9.97 7.98 8.10
N GLU A 83 10.39 9.20 7.82
CA GLU A 83 11.77 9.65 8.14
C GLU A 83 12.12 9.42 9.61
N LYS A 84 11.19 9.77 10.51
CA LYS A 84 11.38 9.56 11.95
C LYS A 84 11.38 8.08 12.33
N GLU A 85 10.54 7.28 11.68
CA GLU A 85 10.49 5.84 11.94
C GLU A 85 11.76 5.14 11.44
N TYR A 86 12.28 5.48 10.26
CA TYR A 86 13.56 4.97 9.77
C TYR A 86 14.75 5.36 10.66
N ALA A 87 14.79 6.61 11.12
CA ALA A 87 15.82 7.04 12.09
C ALA A 87 15.73 6.27 13.43
N ARG A 88 14.51 6.02 13.93
CA ARG A 88 14.27 5.19 15.13
C ARG A 88 14.60 3.72 14.92
N ALA A 89 14.39 3.23 13.70
CA ALA A 89 14.75 1.88 13.31
C ALA A 89 16.27 1.64 13.28
N GLY A 90 17.07 2.71 13.32
CA GLY A 90 18.53 2.64 13.31
C GLY A 90 19.13 2.70 11.90
N ALA A 91 18.43 3.31 10.93
CA ALA A 91 18.99 3.55 9.62
C ALA A 91 20.24 4.45 9.71
N ASP A 92 21.30 4.08 8.98
CA ASP A 92 22.56 4.82 8.94
C ASP A 92 22.39 6.17 8.23
N GLU A 93 21.53 6.21 7.22
CA GLU A 93 21.17 7.42 6.49
C GLU A 93 19.66 7.47 6.22
N VAL A 94 19.06 8.67 6.33
CA VAL A 94 17.68 8.94 5.90
C VAL A 94 17.66 10.23 5.10
N THR A 95 17.24 10.15 3.83
CA THR A 95 17.24 11.29 2.91
C THR A 95 15.88 11.46 2.22
N ARG A 96 15.64 12.69 1.71
CA ARG A 96 14.50 12.99 0.84
C ARG A 96 14.98 13.14 -0.59
N GLN A 97 14.18 12.64 -1.51
CA GLN A 97 14.32 12.94 -2.91
C GLN A 97 13.09 13.74 -3.36
N PRO A 98 13.17 15.09 -3.41
CA PRO A 98 12.02 15.94 -3.76
C PRO A 98 11.71 15.85 -5.27
N PHE A 99 10.43 15.92 -5.59
CA PHE A 99 9.92 16.04 -6.97
C PHE A 99 8.55 16.74 -6.96
N THR A 100 8.03 17.07 -8.14
CA THR A 100 6.70 17.65 -8.28
C THR A 100 5.78 16.78 -9.12
N LEU A 101 4.49 16.90 -8.86
CA LEU A 101 3.45 16.28 -9.67
C LEU A 101 2.22 17.17 -9.79
N ASP A 102 1.44 16.97 -10.85
CA ASP A 102 0.13 17.59 -11.00
C ASP A 102 -0.94 16.61 -10.56
N VAL A 103 -1.94 17.07 -9.80
CA VAL A 103 -2.99 16.19 -9.26
C VAL A 103 -4.31 16.90 -9.09
N GLN A 104 -5.40 16.26 -9.53
CA GLN A 104 -6.76 16.70 -9.24
C GLN A 104 -7.23 16.22 -7.87
N THR A 105 -7.95 17.06 -7.13
CA THR A 105 -8.38 16.75 -5.75
C THR A 105 -9.80 17.19 -5.48
N PHE A 106 -10.49 16.49 -4.56
CA PHE A 106 -11.89 16.71 -4.20
C PHE A 106 -12.09 16.90 -2.69
N ALA A 107 -11.20 17.63 -2.03
CA ALA A 107 -11.24 17.80 -0.57
C ALA A 107 -12.17 18.92 -0.06
N GLY A 108 -12.97 19.54 -0.94
CA GLY A 108 -13.91 20.61 -0.64
C GLY A 108 -15.33 20.14 -0.32
N LYS A 109 -16.33 20.79 -0.90
CA LYS A 109 -17.72 20.30 -0.87
C LYS A 109 -17.84 19.03 -1.71
N MET A 110 -18.68 18.12 -1.28
CA MET A 110 -18.97 16.87 -1.96
C MET A 110 -20.43 16.48 -1.66
N GLU A 111 -21.34 16.98 -2.46
CA GLU A 111 -22.77 16.80 -2.25
C GLU A 111 -23.44 16.35 -3.54
N MET A 112 -24.23 15.30 -3.45
CA MET A 112 -25.13 14.82 -4.50
C MET A 112 -26.49 14.51 -3.89
N VAL A 113 -27.56 15.01 -4.53
CA VAL A 113 -28.95 14.75 -4.18
C VAL A 113 -29.67 14.24 -5.42
N ALA A 114 -30.24 13.05 -5.35
CA ALA A 114 -30.97 12.36 -6.41
C ALA A 114 -32.47 12.35 -6.07
N ASP A 115 -33.31 13.03 -6.85
CA ASP A 115 -34.76 13.19 -6.62
C ASP A 115 -35.10 13.46 -5.15
N GLY A 116 -34.36 14.39 -4.50
CA GLY A 116 -34.55 14.77 -3.09
C GLY A 116 -33.79 13.88 -2.07
N LYS A 117 -33.30 12.70 -2.44
CA LYS A 117 -32.51 11.82 -1.58
C LYS A 117 -31.03 12.23 -1.57
N LYS A 118 -30.48 12.54 -0.40
CA LYS A 118 -29.04 12.84 -0.26
C LYS A 118 -28.23 11.55 -0.33
N LEU A 119 -27.23 11.53 -1.23
CA LEU A 119 -26.31 10.42 -1.38
C LEU A 119 -25.04 10.60 -0.53
N ARG A 120 -24.41 9.50 -0.16
CA ARG A 120 -23.22 9.46 0.71
C ARG A 120 -21.96 9.38 -0.13
N PRO A 121 -21.02 10.36 -0.02
CA PRO A 121 -19.73 10.29 -0.71
C PRO A 121 -18.92 9.07 -0.25
N GLY A 122 -18.27 8.40 -1.19
CA GLY A 122 -17.46 7.19 -0.93
C GLY A 122 -18.27 5.91 -0.67
N VAL A 123 -19.61 6.00 -0.64
CA VAL A 123 -20.52 4.86 -0.47
C VAL A 123 -21.46 4.75 -1.65
N ASP A 124 -22.24 5.80 -1.89
CA ASP A 124 -23.25 5.82 -2.95
C ASP A 124 -22.71 6.48 -4.22
N PHE A 125 -21.74 7.42 -4.08
CA PHE A 125 -21.11 8.10 -5.20
C PHE A 125 -19.67 8.55 -4.92
N SER A 126 -18.91 8.77 -6.00
CA SER A 126 -17.56 9.34 -6.02
C SER A 126 -17.39 10.18 -7.29
N MET A 127 -16.26 10.84 -7.45
CA MET A 127 -15.90 11.51 -8.70
C MET A 127 -14.91 10.68 -9.50
N ARG A 128 -14.93 10.79 -10.82
CA ARG A 128 -13.80 10.34 -11.61
C ARG A 128 -12.58 11.21 -11.29
N GLU A 129 -11.43 10.59 -11.12
CA GLU A 129 -10.19 11.22 -10.64
C GLU A 129 -9.76 12.48 -11.43
N TYR A 130 -10.07 12.54 -12.70
CA TYR A 130 -9.74 13.67 -13.58
C TYR A 130 -10.94 14.58 -13.91
N SER A 131 -12.03 14.44 -13.17
CA SER A 131 -13.24 15.23 -13.33
C SER A 131 -13.07 16.66 -12.84
N PRO A 132 -13.62 17.69 -13.49
CA PRO A 132 -13.73 19.02 -12.92
C PRO A 132 -14.72 19.03 -11.75
N GLY A 133 -14.72 20.13 -10.99
CA GLY A 133 -15.82 20.44 -10.07
C GLY A 133 -17.11 20.70 -10.81
N VAL A 134 -18.24 20.57 -10.08
CA VAL A 134 -19.56 20.77 -10.69
C VAL A 134 -20.55 21.37 -9.68
N ARG A 135 -21.36 22.32 -10.15
CA ARG A 135 -22.46 22.90 -9.37
C ARG A 135 -23.66 23.14 -10.26
N GLY A 136 -24.79 22.54 -9.88
CA GLY A 136 -26.03 22.68 -10.63
C GLY A 136 -27.04 21.61 -10.31
N GLU A 137 -28.18 21.73 -10.98
CA GLU A 137 -29.22 20.71 -11.00
C GLU A 137 -29.42 20.25 -12.45
N PHE A 138 -29.41 18.95 -12.67
CA PHE A 138 -29.32 18.34 -13.98
C PHE A 138 -30.39 17.28 -14.15
N PRO A 139 -31.09 17.21 -15.30
CA PRO A 139 -31.84 16.03 -15.70
C PRO A 139 -30.89 14.82 -15.84
N VAL A 140 -31.41 13.62 -15.66
CA VAL A 140 -30.66 12.38 -15.88
C VAL A 140 -31.22 11.69 -17.12
N TYR A 141 -30.35 11.43 -18.08
CA TYR A 141 -30.64 10.62 -19.25
C TYR A 141 -30.10 9.21 -19.05
N HIS A 142 -30.97 8.22 -18.90
CA HIS A 142 -30.60 6.82 -18.75
C HIS A 142 -30.44 6.17 -20.11
N VAL A 143 -29.25 5.62 -20.39
CA VAL A 143 -28.95 4.93 -21.67
C VAL A 143 -29.68 3.59 -21.71
N ASP A 144 -30.48 3.36 -22.76
CA ASP A 144 -31.01 2.04 -23.07
C ASP A 144 -29.88 1.16 -23.63
N THR A 145 -29.32 0.30 -22.80
CA THR A 145 -28.23 -0.60 -23.17
C THR A 145 -28.70 -1.85 -23.92
N LEU A 146 -30.00 -2.17 -23.86
CA LEU A 146 -30.59 -3.31 -24.57
C LEU A 146 -30.82 -3.04 -26.04
N HIS A 147 -31.22 -1.79 -26.40
CA HIS A 147 -31.48 -1.37 -27.75
C HIS A 147 -30.57 -0.21 -28.14
N PHE A 148 -29.27 -0.33 -27.85
CA PHE A 148 -28.31 0.74 -28.04
C PHE A 148 -28.00 0.99 -29.48
N ASP A 149 -28.21 2.24 -29.88
CA ASP A 149 -27.75 2.82 -31.13
C ASP A 149 -27.11 4.18 -30.82
N GLY A 150 -25.79 4.29 -31.04
CA GLY A 150 -25.00 5.46 -30.67
C GLY A 150 -25.43 6.74 -31.39
N GLU A 151 -25.71 6.67 -32.69
CA GLU A 151 -26.13 7.85 -33.46
C GLU A 151 -27.56 8.29 -33.09
N ARG A 152 -28.44 7.34 -32.83
CA ARG A 152 -29.78 7.63 -32.33
C ARG A 152 -29.73 8.27 -30.95
N MET A 153 -28.90 7.78 -30.05
CA MET A 153 -28.69 8.37 -28.72
C MET A 153 -28.18 9.81 -28.83
N LEU A 154 -27.18 10.06 -29.68
CA LEU A 154 -26.62 11.41 -29.85
C LEU A 154 -27.69 12.37 -30.46
N ALA A 155 -28.50 11.91 -31.42
CA ALA A 155 -29.62 12.67 -31.95
C ALA A 155 -30.69 12.94 -30.87
N ASP A 156 -30.94 12.00 -29.98
CA ASP A 156 -31.87 12.16 -28.88
C ASP A 156 -31.36 13.17 -27.83
N LEU A 157 -30.08 13.14 -27.50
CA LEU A 157 -29.45 14.11 -26.62
C LEU A 157 -29.43 15.54 -27.17
N ALA A 158 -29.52 15.71 -28.50
CA ALA A 158 -29.61 17.01 -29.15
C ALA A 158 -30.99 17.66 -29.02
N LYS A 159 -32.04 16.91 -28.64
CA LYS A 159 -33.39 17.43 -28.43
C LYS A 159 -33.45 18.42 -27.27
N PRO A 160 -34.26 19.48 -27.33
CA PRO A 160 -34.31 20.51 -26.27
C PRO A 160 -34.55 19.97 -24.85
N GLU A 161 -35.40 18.96 -24.70
CA GLU A 161 -35.75 18.34 -23.44
C GLU A 161 -34.60 17.56 -22.78
N ASN A 162 -33.59 17.14 -23.55
CA ASN A 162 -32.42 16.36 -23.08
C ASN A 162 -31.15 17.20 -22.94
N GLN A 163 -31.17 18.46 -23.39
CA GLN A 163 -30.01 19.33 -23.30
C GLN A 163 -29.60 19.58 -21.83
N GLY A 164 -28.31 19.61 -21.60
CA GLY A 164 -27.77 19.83 -20.24
C GLY A 164 -28.01 18.68 -19.27
N CYS A 165 -28.38 17.49 -19.72
CA CYS A 165 -28.51 16.31 -18.88
C CYS A 165 -27.14 15.72 -18.46
N LEU A 166 -27.15 14.91 -17.40
CA LEU A 166 -26.09 13.95 -17.13
C LEU A 166 -26.48 12.59 -17.72
N VAL A 167 -25.60 12.01 -18.53
CA VAL A 167 -25.85 10.73 -19.20
C VAL A 167 -25.39 9.60 -18.29
N ALA A 168 -26.34 8.76 -17.83
CA ALA A 168 -26.10 7.64 -16.93
C ALA A 168 -25.99 6.32 -17.70
N CYS A 169 -24.89 5.59 -17.50
CA CYS A 169 -24.65 4.31 -18.17
C CYS A 169 -23.67 3.44 -17.38
N ASP A 170 -23.78 2.12 -17.54
CA ASP A 170 -22.81 1.15 -17.01
C ASP A 170 -21.40 1.46 -17.54
N PHE A 171 -20.41 1.41 -16.63
CA PHE A 171 -19.03 1.74 -17.01
C PHE A 171 -18.46 0.81 -18.07
N TRP A 172 -18.65 -0.49 -17.94
CA TRP A 172 -18.11 -1.47 -18.90
C TRP A 172 -18.81 -1.37 -20.25
N PHE A 173 -20.09 -0.98 -20.25
CA PHE A 173 -20.80 -0.66 -21.46
C PHE A 173 -20.20 0.56 -22.16
N THR A 174 -19.94 1.65 -21.41
CA THR A 174 -19.31 2.86 -21.97
C THR A 174 -17.90 2.58 -22.50
N TYR A 175 -17.14 1.69 -21.84
CA TYR A 175 -15.81 1.29 -22.28
C TYR A 175 -15.84 0.50 -23.60
N ARG A 176 -16.80 -0.38 -23.78
CA ARG A 176 -17.01 -1.11 -25.05
C ARG A 176 -17.43 -0.20 -26.19
N HIS A 177 -18.14 0.90 -25.91
CA HIS A 177 -18.63 1.89 -26.85
C HIS A 177 -17.90 3.24 -26.73
N ARG A 178 -16.59 3.19 -26.43
CA ARG A 178 -15.77 4.37 -26.15
C ARG A 178 -15.69 5.40 -27.30
N ASP A 179 -15.90 4.98 -28.56
CA ASP A 179 -16.00 5.82 -29.74
C ASP A 179 -17.14 6.83 -29.60
N VAL A 180 -18.29 6.42 -29.12
CA VAL A 180 -19.45 7.28 -28.87
C VAL A 180 -19.27 8.06 -27.56
N PHE A 181 -18.97 7.36 -26.42
CA PHE A 181 -18.94 7.99 -25.11
C PHE A 181 -17.78 8.97 -24.89
N SER A 182 -16.68 8.87 -25.65
CA SER A 182 -15.60 9.87 -25.62
C SER A 182 -16.06 11.24 -26.14
N ARG A 183 -17.01 11.30 -27.07
CA ARG A 183 -17.61 12.54 -27.57
C ARG A 183 -18.41 13.27 -26.49
N LEU A 184 -19.04 12.52 -25.56
CA LEU A 184 -19.83 13.08 -24.46
C LEU A 184 -18.96 13.78 -23.41
N GLN A 185 -17.65 13.47 -23.35
CA GLN A 185 -16.71 14.06 -22.39
C GLN A 185 -16.15 15.41 -22.83
N LYS A 186 -16.24 15.73 -24.11
CA LYS A 186 -15.64 16.94 -24.70
C LYS A 186 -16.66 18.07 -24.78
N GLU A 187 -16.19 19.28 -24.51
CA GLU A 187 -16.99 20.46 -24.65
C GLU A 187 -17.28 20.72 -26.14
N GLY A 188 -18.52 21.15 -26.46
CA GLY A 188 -18.95 21.49 -27.83
C GLY A 188 -19.29 20.31 -28.73
N GLU A 189 -18.93 19.06 -28.40
CA GLU A 189 -19.26 17.88 -29.22
C GLU A 189 -20.67 17.33 -28.97
N CYS A 190 -21.22 17.49 -27.77
CA CYS A 190 -22.55 17.03 -27.39
C CYS A 190 -23.15 17.96 -26.32
N PRO A 191 -24.48 18.22 -26.33
CA PRO A 191 -25.12 19.16 -25.40
C PRO A 191 -25.32 18.65 -23.97
N ASN A 192 -24.87 17.45 -23.64
CA ASN A 192 -24.89 16.93 -22.25
C ASN A 192 -23.99 17.72 -21.33
N ALA A 193 -24.37 17.81 -20.04
CA ALA A 193 -23.59 18.50 -19.00
C ALA A 193 -22.46 17.64 -18.41
N GLY A 194 -22.51 16.30 -18.55
CA GLY A 194 -21.52 15.38 -18.02
C GLY A 194 -22.00 13.94 -18.06
N LEU A 195 -21.32 13.07 -17.29
CA LEU A 195 -21.57 11.64 -17.29
C LEU A 195 -21.78 11.11 -15.86
N ILE A 196 -22.63 10.11 -15.73
CA ILE A 196 -22.74 9.24 -14.56
C ILE A 196 -22.34 7.83 -14.98
N TYR A 197 -21.23 7.34 -14.47
CA TYR A 197 -20.81 5.95 -14.64
C TYR A 197 -21.37 5.10 -13.52
N LEU A 198 -22.14 4.07 -13.85
CA LEU A 198 -22.63 3.11 -12.87
C LEU A 198 -21.52 2.12 -12.52
N TRP A 199 -21.27 2.01 -11.23
CA TRP A 199 -20.27 1.10 -10.67
C TRP A 199 -20.87 0.37 -9.46
N PRO A 200 -20.68 -0.96 -9.36
CA PRO A 200 -21.25 -1.73 -8.25
C PRO A 200 -20.68 -1.27 -6.90
N SER A 201 -21.46 -1.48 -5.84
CA SER A 201 -20.99 -1.27 -4.47
C SER A 201 -19.91 -2.30 -4.07
N PRO A 202 -18.89 -1.89 -3.28
CA PRO A 202 -18.61 -0.55 -2.78
C PRO A 202 -18.02 0.36 -3.86
N ILE A 203 -18.36 1.66 -3.78
CA ILE A 203 -17.86 2.65 -4.74
C ILE A 203 -16.37 2.89 -4.54
N LYS A 204 -15.59 2.77 -5.61
CA LYS A 204 -14.14 2.98 -5.58
C LYS A 204 -13.74 4.41 -5.95
N PHE A 205 -12.58 4.86 -5.49
CA PHE A 205 -11.88 6.03 -5.99
C PHE A 205 -10.53 5.58 -6.54
N PHE A 206 -10.45 5.44 -7.86
CA PHE A 206 -9.43 4.62 -8.50
C PHE A 206 -8.01 5.15 -8.43
N LYS A 207 -7.78 6.47 -8.52
CA LYS A 207 -6.42 7.05 -8.52
C LYS A 207 -6.44 8.54 -8.18
N ALA A 208 -5.34 9.04 -7.67
CA ALA A 208 -5.03 10.46 -7.68
C ALA A 208 -4.42 10.81 -9.04
N TYR A 209 -5.19 11.34 -9.99
CA TYR A 209 -4.74 11.53 -11.36
C TYR A 209 -3.90 12.81 -11.53
N ALA A 210 -2.74 12.68 -12.21
CA ALA A 210 -1.71 13.69 -12.25
C ALA A 210 -1.51 14.39 -13.61
N HIS A 211 -2.42 14.28 -14.59
CA HIS A 211 -2.07 14.79 -15.94
C HIS A 211 -2.98 15.86 -16.48
N ARG A 212 -4.28 15.71 -16.30
CA ARG A 212 -5.26 16.64 -16.90
C ARG A 212 -6.59 16.57 -16.17
N VAL A 213 -7.39 17.60 -16.38
CA VAL A 213 -8.80 17.62 -16.03
C VAL A 213 -9.58 17.58 -17.34
N VAL A 214 -10.64 16.78 -17.45
CA VAL A 214 -11.54 16.73 -18.59
C VAL A 214 -12.51 17.90 -18.57
N ASP A 215 -13.18 18.17 -19.69
CA ASP A 215 -14.03 19.35 -19.81
C ASP A 215 -15.33 19.24 -19.01
N LYS A 216 -15.91 18.02 -18.95
CA LYS A 216 -17.21 17.79 -18.32
C LYS A 216 -17.10 16.86 -17.09
N PRO A 217 -17.94 17.07 -16.05
CA PRO A 217 -17.92 16.24 -14.87
C PRO A 217 -18.29 14.78 -15.16
N ILE A 218 -17.58 13.87 -14.48
CA ILE A 218 -17.85 12.43 -14.51
C ILE A 218 -17.98 11.96 -13.07
N VAL A 219 -19.14 11.40 -12.76
CA VAL A 219 -19.49 10.92 -11.42
C VAL A 219 -19.64 9.41 -11.44
N TRP A 220 -19.01 8.72 -10.50
CA TRP A 220 -19.28 7.32 -10.20
C TRP A 220 -20.48 7.23 -9.28
N VAL A 221 -21.46 6.40 -9.58
CA VAL A 221 -22.67 6.22 -8.74
C VAL A 221 -23.02 4.74 -8.73
N THR A 222 -23.46 4.24 -7.57
CA THR A 222 -23.99 2.87 -7.50
C THR A 222 -25.34 2.77 -8.24
N PRO A 223 -25.62 1.65 -8.93
CA PRO A 223 -26.87 1.47 -9.66
C PRO A 223 -28.10 1.77 -8.82
N GLU A 224 -28.12 1.27 -7.56
CA GLU A 224 -29.25 1.41 -6.62
C GLU A 224 -29.51 2.87 -6.18
N ALA A 225 -28.47 3.72 -6.27
CA ALA A 225 -28.58 5.12 -5.89
C ALA A 225 -29.18 6.01 -6.98
N ILE A 226 -29.21 5.53 -8.25
CA ILE A 226 -29.63 6.33 -9.42
C ILE A 226 -30.76 5.68 -10.23
N GLU A 227 -31.16 4.46 -9.90
CA GLU A 227 -32.24 3.76 -10.62
C GLU A 227 -33.52 4.58 -10.62
N GLY A 228 -34.06 4.87 -11.81
CA GLY A 228 -35.29 5.64 -12.00
C GLY A 228 -35.21 7.12 -11.62
N VAL A 229 -34.04 7.62 -11.21
CA VAL A 229 -33.83 9.03 -10.83
C VAL A 229 -33.91 9.91 -12.08
N ARG A 230 -34.72 10.97 -12.00
CA ARG A 230 -34.92 11.91 -13.09
C ARG A 230 -34.06 13.17 -12.99
N ARG A 231 -33.69 13.58 -11.77
CA ARG A 231 -32.90 14.79 -11.53
C ARG A 231 -31.88 14.59 -10.44
N VAL A 232 -30.69 15.15 -10.65
CA VAL A 232 -29.65 15.21 -9.63
C VAL A 232 -29.19 16.64 -9.42
N ARG A 233 -28.95 17.01 -8.17
CA ARG A 233 -28.26 18.24 -7.79
C ARG A 233 -26.88 17.89 -7.31
N LEU A 234 -25.86 18.48 -7.94
CA LEU A 234 -24.46 18.34 -7.60
C LEU A 234 -23.90 19.64 -7.02
N ASN A 235 -23.05 19.53 -6.01
CA ASN A 235 -22.24 20.63 -5.49
C ASN A 235 -20.88 20.05 -5.05
N VAL A 236 -19.95 19.98 -5.99
CA VAL A 236 -18.64 19.35 -5.83
C VAL A 236 -17.54 20.38 -6.12
N ASP A 237 -16.72 20.62 -5.11
CA ASP A 237 -15.53 21.44 -5.26
C ASP A 237 -14.35 20.53 -5.68
N ALA A 238 -13.71 20.88 -6.78
CA ALA A 238 -12.46 20.26 -7.23
C ALA A 238 -11.35 21.32 -7.26
N ARG A 239 -10.13 20.87 -7.06
CA ARG A 239 -8.95 21.70 -7.16
C ARG A 239 -7.80 20.96 -7.82
N PHE A 240 -7.39 21.42 -8.98
CA PHE A 240 -6.17 20.97 -9.64
C PHE A 240 -4.97 21.63 -8.99
N LEU A 241 -4.08 20.82 -8.42
CA LEU A 241 -2.82 21.23 -7.81
C LEU A 241 -1.73 21.03 -8.85
N LYS A 242 -1.24 22.13 -9.42
CA LYS A 242 -0.13 22.13 -10.34
C LYS A 242 1.19 22.21 -9.56
N ASP A 243 2.21 21.48 -10.04
CA ASP A 243 3.56 21.49 -9.46
C ASP A 243 3.54 21.23 -7.93
N TYR A 244 2.67 20.29 -7.48
CA TYR A 244 2.60 19.96 -6.06
C TYR A 244 3.91 19.31 -5.61
N GLU A 245 4.57 19.91 -4.63
CA GLU A 245 5.84 19.42 -4.08
C GLU A 245 5.59 18.20 -3.18
N CYS A 246 6.26 17.10 -3.50
CA CYS A 246 6.31 15.86 -2.73
C CYS A 246 7.73 15.29 -2.74
N PHE A 247 7.96 14.17 -2.08
CA PHE A 247 9.29 13.57 -1.99
C PHE A 247 9.21 12.07 -1.73
N ASN A 248 10.19 11.33 -2.25
CA ASN A 248 10.45 9.98 -1.82
C ASN A 248 11.26 10.01 -0.52
N VAL A 249 11.03 9.04 0.38
CA VAL A 249 11.81 8.85 1.60
C VAL A 249 12.73 7.65 1.40
N ILE A 250 14.01 7.85 1.61
CA ILE A 250 15.04 6.85 1.34
C ILE A 250 15.85 6.63 2.60
N ALA A 251 15.84 5.37 3.08
CA ALA A 251 16.67 4.96 4.19
C ALA A 251 17.74 3.97 3.71
N LYS A 252 18.95 4.05 4.29
CA LYS A 252 20.06 3.15 4.02
C LYS A 252 20.45 2.41 5.29
N ILE A 253 20.70 1.12 5.17
CA ILE A 253 21.42 0.29 6.14
C ILE A 253 22.71 -0.18 5.47
N ALA A 254 23.85 0.16 6.06
CA ALA A 254 25.16 -0.24 5.55
C ALA A 254 25.40 -1.74 5.77
N GLY A 255 25.72 -2.44 4.71
CA GLY A 255 26.09 -3.84 4.72
C GLY A 255 27.58 -4.08 5.04
N GLU A 256 28.01 -5.33 4.88
CA GLU A 256 29.42 -5.70 4.95
C GLU A 256 30.17 -5.29 3.67
N ARG A 257 29.46 -5.30 2.55
CA ARG A 257 29.96 -4.95 1.19
C ARG A 257 29.14 -3.80 0.62
N HIS A 258 29.83 -2.90 -0.10
CA HIS A 258 29.27 -1.66 -0.65
C HIS A 258 29.33 -1.59 -2.20
N ASP A 259 29.73 -2.68 -2.85
CA ASP A 259 29.87 -2.77 -4.31
C ASP A 259 28.50 -3.00 -5.00
N SER A 260 27.52 -3.48 -4.27
CA SER A 260 26.15 -3.70 -4.72
C SER A 260 25.18 -3.59 -3.56
N CYS A 261 23.86 -3.63 -3.83
CA CYS A 261 22.84 -3.46 -2.82
C CYS A 261 21.57 -4.27 -3.10
N TYR A 262 20.79 -4.51 -2.04
CA TYR A 262 19.39 -4.87 -2.12
C TYR A 262 18.52 -3.62 -1.99
N VAL A 263 17.40 -3.58 -2.69
CA VAL A 263 16.45 -2.47 -2.66
C VAL A 263 15.06 -3.00 -2.28
N PHE A 264 14.42 -2.32 -1.33
CA PHE A 264 13.05 -2.59 -0.91
C PHE A 264 12.20 -1.37 -1.21
N THR A 265 11.06 -1.56 -1.86
CA THR A 265 10.16 -0.46 -2.25
C THR A 265 8.74 -0.71 -1.77
N ALA A 266 8.05 0.36 -1.43
CA ALA A 266 6.60 0.44 -1.22
C ALA A 266 6.17 1.89 -1.36
N HIS A 267 4.92 2.16 -1.74
CA HIS A 267 4.43 3.53 -1.74
C HIS A 267 3.74 3.90 -0.42
N TYR A 268 3.86 5.17 -0.04
CA TYR A 268 3.28 5.67 1.20
C TYR A 268 2.16 6.69 0.99
N ASP A 269 1.98 7.20 -0.23
CA ASP A 269 0.80 7.99 -0.60
C ASP A 269 -0.43 7.10 -0.74
N HIS A 270 -1.59 7.71 -0.91
CA HIS A 270 -2.83 7.04 -1.27
C HIS A 270 -3.83 8.06 -1.82
N VAL A 271 -4.99 7.63 -2.27
CA VAL A 271 -5.98 8.44 -3.01
C VAL A 271 -6.56 9.64 -2.25
N GLY A 272 -6.40 9.70 -0.93
CA GLY A 272 -6.66 10.90 -0.13
C GLY A 272 -8.11 11.10 0.30
N ASN A 273 -8.63 12.31 0.06
CA ASN A 273 -9.93 12.76 0.57
C ASN A 273 -10.99 12.83 -0.53
N LEU A 274 -12.21 12.46 -0.15
CA LEU A 274 -13.43 12.75 -0.90
C LEU A 274 -14.34 13.66 -0.05
N GLY A 275 -14.30 14.96 -0.33
CA GLY A 275 -14.95 15.94 0.51
C GLY A 275 -14.20 16.25 1.81
N ARG A 276 -14.92 16.86 2.76
CA ARG A 276 -14.31 17.32 4.02
C ARG A 276 -14.18 16.25 5.09
N ARG A 277 -15.00 15.20 5.02
CA ARG A 277 -15.18 14.22 6.10
C ARG A 277 -14.79 12.81 5.72
N VAL A 278 -14.78 12.50 4.44
CA VAL A 278 -14.45 11.17 3.93
C VAL A 278 -12.98 11.15 3.52
N PHE A 279 -12.26 10.12 3.92
CA PHE A 279 -10.91 9.83 3.48
C PHE A 279 -10.75 8.32 3.28
N TYR A 280 -9.88 7.95 2.38
CA TYR A 280 -9.52 6.58 2.09
C TYR A 280 -8.31 6.24 2.95
N ALA A 281 -8.50 5.36 3.93
CA ALA A 281 -7.48 5.12 4.95
C ALA A 281 -6.28 4.34 4.40
N GLY A 282 -6.51 3.41 3.46
CA GLY A 282 -5.47 2.65 2.78
C GLY A 282 -4.61 1.84 3.74
N ALA A 283 -5.24 0.98 4.55
CA ALA A 283 -4.52 0.19 5.54
C ALA A 283 -3.80 -0.98 4.88
N ASN A 284 -4.46 -1.65 3.93
CA ASN A 284 -3.82 -2.64 3.06
C ASN A 284 -3.04 -1.93 1.96
N ASP A 285 -3.64 -0.97 1.28
CA ASP A 285 -3.08 -0.19 0.18
C ASP A 285 -2.61 1.22 0.64
N ASN A 286 -1.33 1.47 0.82
CA ASN A 286 -0.23 0.55 1.02
C ASN A 286 0.48 0.89 2.34
N ALA A 287 -0.33 1.10 3.43
CA ALA A 287 0.28 1.22 4.75
C ALA A 287 0.93 -0.11 5.18
N SER A 288 0.41 -1.25 4.67
CA SER A 288 0.95 -2.58 4.92
C SER A 288 2.37 -2.74 4.38
N GLY A 289 2.61 -2.51 3.10
CA GLY A 289 3.94 -2.57 2.49
C GLY A 289 4.88 -1.51 3.06
N THR A 290 4.40 -0.29 3.26
CA THR A 290 5.19 0.79 3.89
C THR A 290 5.66 0.42 5.30
N ALA A 291 4.80 -0.21 6.11
CA ALA A 291 5.17 -0.70 7.45
C ALA A 291 6.18 -1.85 7.36
N ALA A 292 6.07 -2.72 6.36
CA ALA A 292 7.04 -3.78 6.10
C ALA A 292 8.44 -3.22 5.85
N LEU A 293 8.56 -2.17 5.04
CA LEU A 293 9.85 -1.52 4.78
C LEU A 293 10.52 -1.04 6.08
N VAL A 294 9.78 -0.33 6.93
CA VAL A 294 10.33 0.21 8.19
C VAL A 294 10.76 -0.90 9.13
N THR A 295 9.99 -1.97 9.22
CA THR A 295 10.29 -3.08 10.13
C THR A 295 11.40 -4.00 9.59
N LEU A 296 11.53 -4.14 8.26
CA LEU A 296 12.71 -4.77 7.64
C LEU A 296 13.98 -3.94 7.91
N ALA A 297 13.90 -2.61 7.77
CA ALA A 297 15.02 -1.73 8.11
C ALA A 297 15.43 -1.88 9.58
N ALA A 298 14.47 -1.93 10.52
CA ALA A 298 14.73 -2.15 11.94
C ALA A 298 15.39 -3.51 12.23
N TYR A 299 15.01 -4.56 11.50
CA TYR A 299 15.64 -5.87 11.60
C TYR A 299 17.09 -5.83 11.12
N TYR A 300 17.35 -5.29 9.92
CA TYR A 300 18.68 -5.26 9.34
C TYR A 300 19.63 -4.24 9.99
N ALA A 301 19.12 -3.23 10.66
CA ALA A 301 19.93 -2.37 11.54
C ALA A 301 20.52 -3.14 12.74
N GLN A 302 19.86 -4.21 13.17
CA GLN A 302 20.32 -5.10 14.27
C GLN A 302 21.05 -6.35 13.75
N HIS A 303 20.84 -6.72 12.49
CA HIS A 303 21.39 -7.90 11.84
C HIS A 303 22.08 -7.47 10.56
N ARG A 304 23.35 -7.10 10.66
CA ARG A 304 24.08 -6.50 9.55
C ARG A 304 23.98 -7.34 8.26
N PRO A 305 23.47 -6.76 7.17
CA PRO A 305 23.26 -7.51 5.93
C PRO A 305 24.58 -7.71 5.18
N PRO A 306 24.65 -8.69 4.23
CA PRO A 306 25.85 -8.95 3.44
C PRO A 306 26.19 -7.82 2.47
N PHE A 307 25.20 -7.03 2.03
CA PHE A 307 25.34 -5.89 1.12
C PHE A 307 24.56 -4.69 1.65
N ASP A 308 24.87 -3.48 1.15
CA ASP A 308 24.06 -2.30 1.45
C ASP A 308 22.59 -2.55 1.13
N MET A 309 21.70 -2.01 1.97
CA MET A 309 20.26 -2.07 1.77
C MET A 309 19.66 -0.68 1.67
N TYR A 310 18.79 -0.48 0.71
CA TYR A 310 18.02 0.74 0.55
C TYR A 310 16.53 0.45 0.68
N PHE A 311 15.86 1.25 1.49
CA PHE A 311 14.41 1.19 1.72
C PHE A 311 13.80 2.46 1.15
N LEU A 312 13.12 2.32 0.02
CA LEU A 312 12.58 3.44 -0.77
C LEU A 312 11.06 3.49 -0.56
N ALA A 313 10.61 4.41 0.29
CA ALA A 313 9.18 4.69 0.41
C ALA A 313 8.82 5.78 -0.63
N PHE A 314 8.07 5.40 -1.66
CA PHE A 314 7.69 6.28 -2.75
C PHE A 314 6.42 7.09 -2.44
N SER A 315 6.35 8.30 -2.99
CA SER A 315 5.13 9.08 -3.13
C SER A 315 4.72 9.13 -4.59
N GLY A 316 3.42 9.30 -4.85
CA GLY A 316 2.94 9.46 -6.23
C GLY A 316 2.78 8.14 -6.99
N GLU A 317 2.69 7.01 -6.31
CA GLU A 317 2.30 5.74 -6.93
C GLU A 317 0.88 5.84 -7.47
N ASP A 318 -0.09 6.17 -6.58
CA ASP A 318 -1.50 6.40 -6.92
C ASP A 318 -1.71 7.57 -7.92
N ALA A 319 -0.70 8.41 -8.10
CA ALA A 319 -0.64 9.41 -9.15
C ALA A 319 0.09 8.91 -10.42
N ASN A 320 0.06 7.62 -10.67
CA ASN A 320 0.63 6.95 -11.85
C ASN A 320 2.15 6.78 -11.78
N LEU A 321 2.65 6.14 -10.71
CA LEU A 321 4.05 5.73 -10.50
C LEU A 321 5.05 6.90 -10.55
N ARG A 322 4.64 8.11 -10.11
CA ARG A 322 5.46 9.32 -10.29
C ARG A 322 6.76 9.28 -9.51
N GLY A 323 6.74 8.80 -8.26
CA GLY A 323 7.92 8.76 -7.40
C GLY A 323 8.96 7.75 -7.83
N SER A 324 8.55 6.54 -8.16
CA SER A 324 9.44 5.50 -8.66
C SER A 324 9.98 5.82 -10.06
N THR A 325 9.15 6.40 -10.95
CA THR A 325 9.61 6.91 -12.25
C THR A 325 10.67 7.98 -12.07
N TYR A 326 10.43 8.97 -11.19
CA TYR A 326 11.42 10.01 -10.89
C TYR A 326 12.73 9.43 -10.34
N PHE A 327 12.62 8.41 -9.46
CA PHE A 327 13.81 7.75 -8.90
C PHE A 327 14.66 7.07 -9.98
N VAL A 328 14.06 6.31 -10.91
CA VAL A 328 14.84 5.63 -11.95
C VAL A 328 15.46 6.58 -12.99
N GLU A 329 14.88 7.78 -13.13
CA GLU A 329 15.43 8.86 -13.96
C GLU A 329 16.54 9.63 -13.22
N HIS A 330 16.49 9.72 -11.88
CA HIS A 330 17.44 10.43 -11.03
C HIS A 330 17.93 9.54 -9.87
N PRO A 331 18.56 8.38 -10.17
CA PRO A 331 18.86 7.39 -9.15
C PRO A 331 19.97 7.85 -8.22
N ILE A 332 19.78 7.74 -6.90
CA ILE A 332 20.80 8.02 -5.89
C ILE A 332 21.78 6.86 -5.68
N VAL A 333 21.43 5.67 -6.14
CA VAL A 333 22.27 4.49 -6.25
C VAL A 333 22.25 4.01 -7.70
N PRO A 334 23.40 3.72 -8.33
CA PRO A 334 23.42 3.27 -9.72
C PRO A 334 22.57 2.01 -9.90
N LEU A 335 21.60 2.03 -10.82
CA LEU A 335 20.66 0.92 -11.01
C LEU A 335 21.37 -0.42 -11.26
N ARG A 336 22.54 -0.42 -11.92
CA ARG A 336 23.37 -1.63 -12.16
C ARG A 336 23.97 -2.25 -10.89
N GLN A 337 23.97 -1.52 -9.76
CA GLN A 337 24.44 -2.04 -8.45
C GLN A 337 23.31 -2.73 -7.68
N ILE A 338 22.08 -2.62 -8.14
CA ILE A 338 20.94 -3.30 -7.52
C ILE A 338 21.00 -4.78 -7.87
N ARG A 339 21.31 -5.62 -6.86
CA ARG A 339 21.32 -7.08 -6.99
C ARG A 339 19.92 -7.63 -7.19
N TYR A 340 19.00 -7.15 -6.36
CA TYR A 340 17.61 -7.52 -6.40
C TYR A 340 16.75 -6.44 -5.74
N LEU A 341 15.57 -6.18 -6.32
CA LEU A 341 14.59 -5.26 -5.78
C LEU A 341 13.31 -6.01 -5.37
N PHE A 342 12.81 -5.70 -4.18
CA PHE A 342 11.55 -6.21 -3.65
C PHE A 342 10.55 -5.08 -3.55
N ASN A 343 9.50 -5.09 -4.36
CA ASN A 343 8.38 -4.18 -4.20
C ASN A 343 7.30 -4.86 -3.38
N ILE A 344 6.88 -4.24 -2.28
CA ILE A 344 5.92 -4.80 -1.33
C ILE A 344 4.68 -3.91 -1.33
N ASP A 345 3.58 -4.47 -1.83
CA ASP A 345 2.34 -3.72 -1.97
C ASP A 345 1.15 -4.63 -1.66
N MET A 346 0.20 -4.11 -0.85
CA MET A 346 -1.03 -4.82 -0.48
C MET A 346 -0.81 -6.22 0.12
N ILE A 347 -0.02 -6.30 1.19
CA ILE A 347 0.23 -7.55 1.94
C ILE A 347 -0.62 -7.69 3.21
N GLY A 348 -1.69 -6.89 3.34
CA GLY A 348 -2.56 -6.81 4.51
C GLY A 348 -3.90 -7.53 4.32
N ASP A 349 -3.97 -8.60 3.54
CA ASP A 349 -5.12 -9.50 3.50
C ASP A 349 -4.73 -10.91 3.95
N ASN A 350 -5.69 -11.78 4.19
CA ASN A 350 -5.46 -13.11 4.75
C ASN A 350 -5.38 -14.21 3.67
N ASN A 351 -4.96 -13.89 2.46
CA ASN A 351 -4.80 -14.89 1.42
C ASN A 351 -3.54 -15.73 1.68
N PRO A 352 -3.65 -17.07 1.70
CA PRO A 352 -2.51 -17.95 1.89
C PRO A 352 -1.63 -18.10 0.64
N VAL A 353 -2.00 -17.48 -0.48
CA VAL A 353 -1.25 -17.46 -1.74
C VAL A 353 -0.59 -16.10 -1.91
N GLN A 354 0.70 -16.11 -2.17
CA GLN A 354 1.46 -14.91 -2.48
C GLN A 354 1.53 -14.74 -4.00
N TYR A 355 1.04 -13.62 -4.51
CA TYR A 355 1.18 -13.24 -5.90
C TYR A 355 2.54 -12.58 -6.13
N CYS A 356 3.20 -12.91 -7.24
CA CYS A 356 4.54 -12.45 -7.60
C CYS A 356 4.60 -12.04 -9.06
N GLU A 357 4.92 -10.78 -9.34
CA GLU A 357 5.33 -10.34 -10.68
C GLU A 357 6.86 -10.17 -10.69
N VAL A 358 7.52 -10.61 -11.76
CA VAL A 358 8.98 -10.56 -11.85
C VAL A 358 9.42 -9.97 -13.18
N SER A 359 10.48 -9.17 -13.15
CA SER A 359 11.19 -8.81 -14.39
C SER A 359 11.89 -10.04 -15.00
N ASP A 360 12.24 -9.97 -16.27
CA ASP A 360 12.99 -11.06 -16.94
C ASP A 360 14.32 -11.34 -16.21
N GLU A 361 15.01 -10.29 -15.76
CA GLU A 361 16.24 -10.37 -14.97
C GLU A 361 16.00 -10.95 -13.56
N GLY A 362 14.78 -10.86 -13.04
CA GLY A 362 14.37 -11.35 -11.72
C GLY A 362 14.08 -12.85 -11.66
N ALA A 363 14.07 -13.57 -12.79
CA ALA A 363 13.64 -14.97 -12.87
C ALA A 363 14.41 -15.93 -11.95
N ALA A 364 15.73 -15.75 -11.81
CA ALA A 364 16.55 -16.56 -10.91
C ALA A 364 16.15 -16.35 -9.43
N GLY A 365 15.78 -15.13 -9.07
CA GLY A 365 15.26 -14.81 -7.74
C GLY A 365 13.92 -15.49 -7.47
N LEU A 366 12.99 -15.50 -8.44
CA LEU A 366 11.72 -16.21 -8.27
C LEU A 366 11.94 -17.71 -8.02
N ALA A 367 12.85 -18.35 -8.78
CA ALA A 367 13.19 -19.76 -8.57
C ALA A 367 13.71 -20.02 -7.14
N LEU A 368 14.50 -19.11 -6.57
CA LEU A 368 14.96 -19.20 -5.19
C LEU A 368 13.79 -19.01 -4.20
N PHE A 369 12.87 -18.07 -4.46
CA PHE A 369 11.64 -17.92 -3.65
C PHE A 369 10.81 -19.20 -3.63
N GLU A 370 10.59 -19.80 -4.79
CA GLU A 370 9.86 -21.08 -4.92
C GLU A 370 10.57 -22.21 -4.16
N GLN A 371 11.90 -22.32 -4.25
CA GLN A 371 12.67 -23.27 -3.49
C GLN A 371 12.52 -23.05 -1.98
N ILE A 372 12.70 -21.82 -1.49
CA ILE A 372 12.55 -21.48 -0.08
C ILE A 372 11.14 -21.82 0.39
N ASN A 373 10.10 -21.46 -0.38
CA ASN A 373 8.73 -21.75 0.01
C ASN A 373 8.43 -23.26 0.01
N SER A 374 9.02 -24.03 -0.90
CA SER A 374 8.88 -25.49 -0.90
C SER A 374 9.51 -26.17 0.32
N GLU A 375 10.60 -25.58 0.84
CA GLU A 375 11.30 -26.07 2.05
C GLU A 375 10.62 -25.63 3.36
N LYS A 376 10.10 -24.40 3.40
CA LYS A 376 9.65 -23.72 4.63
C LYS A 376 8.14 -23.61 4.76
N HIS A 377 7.39 -23.72 3.68
CA HIS A 377 5.94 -23.63 3.63
C HIS A 377 5.36 -22.34 4.25
N TYR A 378 6.00 -21.19 3.95
CA TYR A 378 5.53 -19.88 4.42
C TYR A 378 4.19 -19.50 3.80
N PHE A 379 3.99 -19.87 2.53
CA PHE A 379 2.75 -19.71 1.78
C PHE A 379 2.27 -21.04 1.23
N LYS A 380 0.95 -21.19 1.07
CA LYS A 380 0.36 -22.35 0.39
C LYS A 380 0.86 -22.49 -1.04
N ALA A 381 1.03 -21.38 -1.74
CA ALA A 381 1.61 -21.31 -3.08
C ALA A 381 2.20 -19.92 -3.34
N LEU A 382 3.18 -19.85 -4.24
CA LEU A 382 3.59 -18.63 -4.91
C LEU A 382 2.99 -18.68 -6.33
N ARG A 383 2.22 -17.65 -6.72
CA ARG A 383 1.61 -17.57 -8.04
C ARG A 383 2.30 -16.49 -8.86
N ARG A 384 2.90 -16.88 -9.97
CA ARG A 384 3.50 -15.95 -10.91
C ARG A 384 2.41 -15.24 -11.73
N GLY A 385 2.51 -13.92 -11.81
CA GLY A 385 1.77 -13.05 -12.72
C GLY A 385 2.63 -12.51 -13.85
N ASP A 386 1.99 -11.90 -14.82
CA ASP A 386 2.65 -11.17 -15.90
C ASP A 386 3.09 -9.79 -15.41
N LEU A 387 4.25 -9.33 -15.84
CA LEU A 387 4.77 -8.01 -15.49
C LEU A 387 3.84 -6.91 -16.01
N ALA A 388 3.31 -6.08 -15.09
CA ALA A 388 2.37 -5.02 -15.39
C ALA A 388 2.78 -3.68 -14.77
N ALA A 389 2.27 -2.57 -15.32
CA ALA A 389 2.50 -1.22 -14.81
C ALA A 389 1.49 -0.88 -13.69
N ASN A 390 1.44 -1.73 -12.67
CA ASN A 390 0.46 -1.68 -11.58
C ASN A 390 1.07 -1.27 -10.22
N SER A 391 2.41 -1.29 -10.07
CA SER A 391 3.11 -0.80 -8.87
C SER A 391 4.55 -0.39 -9.17
N ASP A 392 5.27 0.08 -8.15
CA ASP A 392 6.59 0.76 -8.22
C ASP A 392 7.76 -0.09 -8.73
N HIS A 393 7.62 -1.41 -8.85
CA HIS A 393 8.62 -2.28 -9.48
C HIS A 393 8.75 -2.02 -10.99
N TYR A 394 7.65 -1.62 -11.64
CA TYR A 394 7.58 -1.53 -13.10
C TYR A 394 8.61 -0.56 -13.73
N PRO A 395 8.81 0.69 -13.23
CA PRO A 395 9.84 1.57 -13.75
C PRO A 395 11.26 0.96 -13.68
N PHE A 396 11.54 0.18 -12.64
CA PHE A 396 12.84 -0.52 -12.49
C PHE A 396 12.96 -1.69 -13.47
N ALA A 397 11.91 -2.50 -13.63
CA ALA A 397 11.87 -3.58 -14.60
C ALA A 397 12.13 -3.07 -16.03
N LYS A 398 11.58 -1.92 -16.40
CA LYS A 398 11.83 -1.24 -17.68
C LYS A 398 13.29 -0.77 -17.85
N ARG A 399 14.07 -0.75 -16.80
CA ARG A 399 15.50 -0.43 -16.78
C ARG A 399 16.36 -1.67 -16.53
N HIS A 400 15.80 -2.87 -16.73
CA HIS A 400 16.49 -4.16 -16.59
C HIS A 400 17.05 -4.40 -15.18
N VAL A 401 16.39 -3.90 -14.14
CA VAL A 401 16.73 -4.20 -12.76
C VAL A 401 16.06 -5.52 -12.37
N PRO A 402 16.81 -6.50 -11.81
CA PRO A 402 16.22 -7.71 -11.26
C PRO A 402 15.24 -7.35 -10.15
N CYS A 403 13.94 -7.60 -10.33
CA CYS A 403 12.93 -7.24 -9.34
C CYS A 403 11.81 -8.26 -9.22
N ILE A 404 11.22 -8.27 -8.03
CA ILE A 404 9.98 -8.97 -7.72
C ILE A 404 8.99 -8.02 -7.06
N PHE A 405 7.74 -8.10 -7.47
CA PHE A 405 6.59 -7.49 -6.80
C PHE A 405 5.88 -8.57 -5.98
N LEU A 406 5.64 -8.28 -4.71
CA LEU A 406 4.99 -9.14 -3.74
C LEU A 406 3.67 -8.51 -3.31
N GLU A 407 2.58 -9.18 -3.62
CA GLU A 407 1.22 -8.80 -3.29
C GLU A 407 0.46 -10.03 -2.78
N ASN A 408 -0.47 -9.89 -1.85
CA ASN A 408 -1.35 -11.01 -1.53
C ASN A 408 -2.24 -11.34 -2.75
N GLU A 409 -2.57 -12.63 -2.95
CA GLU A 409 -3.28 -13.12 -4.15
C GLU A 409 -4.58 -12.40 -4.44
N SER A 410 -5.22 -11.79 -3.43
CA SER A 410 -6.47 -11.05 -3.61
C SER A 410 -6.31 -9.85 -4.53
N GLY A 411 -5.17 -9.13 -4.47
CA GLY A 411 -4.91 -7.96 -5.31
C GLY A 411 -6.13 -7.05 -5.47
N ASP A 412 -6.45 -6.70 -6.71
CA ASP A 412 -7.65 -5.93 -7.06
C ASP A 412 -8.98 -6.57 -6.64
N ALA A 413 -8.98 -7.89 -6.37
CA ALA A 413 -10.15 -8.59 -5.86
C ALA A 413 -10.36 -8.38 -4.36
N PHE A 414 -9.39 -7.80 -3.63
CA PHE A 414 -9.59 -7.37 -2.25
C PHE A 414 -10.81 -6.43 -2.20
N GLN A 415 -11.87 -6.89 -1.52
CA GLN A 415 -13.20 -6.25 -1.60
C GLN A 415 -13.19 -4.78 -1.17
N TYR A 416 -12.19 -4.34 -0.41
CA TYR A 416 -12.06 -2.98 0.09
C TYR A 416 -11.05 -2.12 -0.69
N TYR A 417 -10.40 -2.70 -1.71
CA TYR A 417 -9.43 -1.99 -2.55
C TYR A 417 -9.99 -0.66 -3.08
N HIS A 418 -9.28 0.43 -2.81
CA HIS A 418 -9.68 1.79 -3.19
C HIS A 418 -11.07 2.23 -2.70
N THR A 419 -11.50 1.69 -1.56
CA THR A 419 -12.73 2.10 -0.87
C THR A 419 -12.44 2.73 0.48
N ILE A 420 -13.45 3.38 1.06
CA ILE A 420 -13.33 3.95 2.42
C ILE A 420 -13.25 2.87 3.51
N PHE A 421 -13.43 1.60 3.15
CA PHE A 421 -13.42 0.45 4.06
C PHE A 421 -12.05 -0.25 4.10
N ASP A 422 -11.06 0.17 3.29
CA ASP A 422 -9.68 -0.25 3.49
C ASP A 422 -9.08 0.51 4.69
N ASP A 423 -9.44 0.08 5.88
CA ASP A 423 -9.04 0.68 7.14
C ASP A 423 -8.38 -0.34 8.08
N TRP A 424 -7.89 0.14 9.22
CA TRP A 424 -7.26 -0.70 10.22
C TRP A 424 -8.12 -1.87 10.71
N GLN A 425 -9.44 -1.79 10.67
CA GLN A 425 -10.35 -2.81 11.19
C GLN A 425 -10.50 -3.98 10.20
N HIS A 426 -10.27 -3.73 8.92
CA HIS A 426 -10.42 -4.70 7.85
C HIS A 426 -9.07 -5.26 7.36
N ALA A 427 -7.96 -4.56 7.61
CA ALA A 427 -6.63 -5.05 7.26
C ALA A 427 -6.19 -6.21 8.16
N VAL A 428 -5.65 -7.28 7.56
CA VAL A 428 -5.10 -8.44 8.27
C VAL A 428 -3.58 -8.30 8.36
N THR A 429 -3.11 -7.92 9.53
CA THR A 429 -1.69 -7.58 9.71
C THR A 429 -0.77 -8.76 9.96
N ASP A 430 -1.30 -9.94 10.31
CA ASP A 430 -0.50 -11.13 10.59
C ASP A 430 0.07 -11.78 9.30
N SER A 431 -0.48 -11.44 8.14
CA SER A 431 0.00 -11.85 6.81
C SER A 431 1.41 -11.33 6.46
N TYR A 432 1.91 -10.34 7.17
CA TYR A 432 3.27 -9.82 6.98
C TYR A 432 4.35 -10.82 7.43
N GLU A 433 4.13 -11.62 8.47
CA GLU A 433 5.18 -12.49 9.00
C GLU A 433 5.71 -13.50 7.97
N PRO A 434 4.88 -14.21 7.16
CA PRO A 434 5.36 -15.04 6.07
C PRO A 434 6.19 -14.29 5.02
N VAL A 435 5.78 -13.08 4.64
CA VAL A 435 6.52 -12.23 3.69
C VAL A 435 7.90 -11.90 4.25
N PHE A 436 7.97 -11.44 5.49
CA PHE A 436 9.23 -11.15 6.17
C PHE A 436 10.18 -12.34 6.16
N ARG A 437 9.70 -13.53 6.55
CA ARG A 437 10.53 -14.74 6.61
C ARG A 437 11.04 -15.15 5.24
N LEU A 438 10.19 -15.09 4.22
CA LEU A 438 10.55 -15.43 2.85
C LEU A 438 11.63 -14.48 2.31
N VAL A 439 11.48 -13.18 2.51
CA VAL A 439 12.43 -12.15 2.08
C VAL A 439 13.76 -12.29 2.83
N ARG A 440 13.73 -12.49 4.15
CA ARG A 440 14.94 -12.71 4.96
C ARG A 440 15.73 -13.91 4.46
N ASP A 441 15.08 -15.07 4.33
CA ASP A 441 15.73 -16.31 3.89
C ASP A 441 16.27 -16.19 2.46
N PHE A 442 15.62 -15.37 1.61
CA PHE A 442 16.14 -15.05 0.29
C PHE A 442 17.46 -14.25 0.38
N VAL A 443 17.47 -13.17 1.16
CA VAL A 443 18.67 -12.32 1.32
C VAL A 443 19.87 -13.09 1.87
N GLU A 444 19.62 -14.10 2.73
CA GLU A 444 20.65 -14.98 3.28
C GLU A 444 21.26 -15.94 2.22
N ARG A 445 20.56 -16.23 1.12
CA ARG A 445 20.93 -17.27 0.15
C ARG A 445 21.30 -16.74 -1.24
N TYR A 446 20.80 -15.54 -1.61
CA TYR A 446 21.02 -14.93 -2.93
C TYR A 446 22.31 -14.12 -2.99
#